data_8a28f219752d21dda10609a9e0b1c4ca
#
_entry.id   8a28f219752d21dda10609a9e0b1c4ca
#
_cell.length_a   1.000
_cell.length_b   1.000
_cell.length_c   1.000
_cell.angle_alpha   90.00
_cell.angle_beta   90.00
_cell.angle_gamma   90.00
#
_symmetry.space_group_name_H-M   'P 1'
#
loop_
_entity.id
_entity.type
_entity.pdbx_description
1 polymer ?
#
loop_
_entity_poly.entity_id
_entity_poly.type
_entity_poly.pdbx_seq_one_letter_code
_entity_poly.pdbx_strand_id
1 'polypeptide(L)'
;IVNVTMALEMPLLLKGEPGTGKTMLAHAIAEALNMRLIVLNVKSSMKLVEALYQYDTLTRLNDSRFGDSERDVSNIEDYIKMGKIGQAFVSDERVVLLIDEIDKADTDFQDDMLDVLDQMEFDIIEIDKTMKAKYRPVIIITSNAKKDLSDPFLGRCNFHHIAFPEPDMMRRIIQVHFPAISRELLQNSVKSFYRLRDIRNVEKKPATRELINWIRALKSDPDFKVKELIKGDVPYLGVLFKKSADYVVAQNAVGRFRI
;
A
#
# COMPACT_ATOMS: atom_id res chain seq x y z
N ILE A 1 -15.14 -8.33 -8.56
CA ILE A 1 -15.42 -7.76 -7.22
C ILE A 1 -15.61 -6.25 -7.28
N VAL A 2 -14.79 -5.49 -8.04
CA VAL A 2 -14.84 -4.02 -8.09
C VAL A 2 -16.24 -3.51 -8.47
N ASN A 3 -16.85 -4.04 -9.54
CA ASN A 3 -18.20 -3.63 -9.97
C ASN A 3 -19.26 -3.91 -8.88
N VAL A 4 -19.14 -5.00 -8.14
CA VAL A 4 -20.02 -5.33 -7.01
C VAL A 4 -19.84 -4.31 -5.88
N THR A 5 -18.60 -4.01 -5.53
CA THR A 5 -18.25 -3.00 -4.52
C THR A 5 -18.82 -1.62 -4.85
N MET A 6 -18.70 -1.22 -6.13
CA MET A 6 -19.27 0.06 -6.59
C MET A 6 -20.80 0.08 -6.56
N ALA A 7 -21.45 -1.04 -6.90
CA ALA A 7 -22.91 -1.16 -6.89
C ALA A 7 -23.49 -1.19 -5.47
N LEU A 8 -22.75 -1.77 -4.51
CA LEU A 8 -23.13 -1.81 -3.10
C LEU A 8 -22.71 -0.55 -2.33
N GLU A 9 -21.90 0.31 -2.95
CA GLU A 9 -21.34 1.51 -2.32
C GLU A 9 -20.55 1.22 -1.01
N MET A 10 -19.97 0.02 -0.91
CA MET A 10 -19.19 -0.44 0.24
C MET A 10 -17.69 -0.30 -0.04
N PRO A 11 -16.84 -0.15 0.99
CA PRO A 11 -15.39 -0.23 0.82
C PRO A 11 -14.92 -1.60 0.31
N LEU A 12 -13.89 -1.64 -0.54
CA LEU A 12 -13.20 -2.86 -0.97
C LEU A 12 -11.95 -3.10 -0.13
N LEU A 13 -11.98 -4.11 0.72
CA LEU A 13 -10.82 -4.53 1.50
C LEU A 13 -9.98 -5.54 0.71
N LEU A 14 -8.76 -5.16 0.36
CA LEU A 14 -7.76 -6.00 -0.29
C LEU A 14 -6.78 -6.55 0.74
N LYS A 15 -6.82 -7.85 0.99
CA LYS A 15 -5.87 -8.53 1.89
C LYS A 15 -4.94 -9.44 1.09
N GLY A 16 -3.67 -9.53 1.49
CA GLY A 16 -2.69 -10.42 0.84
C GLY A 16 -1.27 -10.14 1.31
N GLU A 17 -0.34 -11.00 0.95
CA GLU A 17 1.09 -10.83 1.29
C GLU A 17 1.65 -9.51 0.73
N PRO A 18 2.72 -8.97 1.34
CA PRO A 18 3.45 -7.84 0.75
C PRO A 18 3.92 -8.16 -0.68
N GLY A 19 3.80 -7.17 -1.58
CA GLY A 19 4.25 -7.32 -2.97
C GLY A 19 3.30 -8.07 -3.91
N THR A 20 2.05 -8.32 -3.50
CA THR A 20 1.01 -8.93 -4.35
C THR A 20 0.31 -7.94 -5.29
N GLY A 21 0.63 -6.63 -5.19
CA GLY A 21 0.06 -5.63 -6.09
C GLY A 21 -1.21 -4.93 -5.59
N LYS A 22 -1.57 -5.03 -4.31
CA LYS A 22 -2.77 -4.40 -3.72
C LYS A 22 -2.88 -2.91 -4.04
N THR A 23 -1.84 -2.15 -3.75
CA THR A 23 -1.77 -0.71 -4.05
C THR A 23 -1.87 -0.43 -5.55
N MET A 24 -1.21 -1.26 -6.39
CA MET A 24 -1.27 -1.13 -7.84
C MET A 24 -2.67 -1.40 -8.41
N LEU A 25 -3.44 -2.28 -7.78
CA LEU A 25 -4.83 -2.51 -8.18
C LEU A 25 -5.68 -1.25 -8.00
N ALA A 26 -5.48 -0.49 -6.92
CA ALA A 26 -6.19 0.78 -6.71
C ALA A 26 -5.83 1.81 -7.79
N HIS A 27 -4.56 1.90 -8.20
CA HIS A 27 -4.15 2.74 -9.31
C HIS A 27 -4.81 2.32 -10.63
N ALA A 28 -4.81 1.02 -10.93
CA ALA A 28 -5.45 0.49 -12.14
C ALA A 28 -6.97 0.72 -12.17
N ILE A 29 -7.63 0.62 -11.00
CA ILE A 29 -9.07 0.93 -10.88
C ILE A 29 -9.32 2.42 -11.16
N ALA A 30 -8.54 3.31 -10.56
CA ALA A 30 -8.67 4.76 -10.77
C ALA A 30 -8.47 5.14 -12.25
N GLU A 31 -7.46 4.56 -12.91
CA GLU A 31 -7.20 4.74 -14.34
C GLU A 31 -8.35 4.21 -15.19
N ALA A 32 -8.81 2.97 -14.95
CA ALA A 32 -9.89 2.36 -15.71
C ALA A 32 -11.22 3.09 -15.57
N LEU A 33 -11.48 3.73 -14.43
CA LEU A 33 -12.67 4.55 -14.18
C LEU A 33 -12.49 6.00 -14.62
N ASN A 34 -11.29 6.38 -15.06
CA ASN A 34 -10.91 7.78 -15.33
C ASN A 34 -11.24 8.72 -14.15
N MET A 35 -10.92 8.27 -12.93
CA MET A 35 -11.15 8.99 -11.68
C MET A 35 -9.82 9.40 -11.04
N ARG A 36 -9.82 10.56 -10.39
CA ARG A 36 -8.67 10.99 -9.58
C ARG A 36 -8.47 10.05 -8.39
N LEU A 37 -7.21 9.62 -8.17
CA LEU A 37 -6.82 8.81 -7.02
C LEU A 37 -6.32 9.71 -5.88
N ILE A 38 -6.91 9.55 -4.71
CA ILE A 38 -6.43 10.14 -3.46
C ILE A 38 -5.88 9.01 -2.60
N VAL A 39 -4.64 9.14 -2.12
CA VAL A 39 -3.95 8.09 -1.36
C VAL A 39 -3.71 8.55 0.07
N LEU A 40 -4.23 7.80 1.03
CA LEU A 40 -3.93 7.89 2.45
C LEU A 40 -3.00 6.73 2.83
N ASN A 41 -1.72 7.02 3.12
CA ASN A 41 -0.80 6.04 3.69
C ASN A 41 -0.94 6.05 5.20
N VAL A 42 -1.51 5.00 5.77
CA VAL A 42 -1.75 4.88 7.21
C VAL A 42 -0.43 4.69 7.96
N LYS A 43 -0.28 5.44 9.06
CA LYS A 43 0.87 5.35 9.99
C LYS A 43 0.37 4.87 11.34
N SER A 44 1.24 4.19 12.10
CA SER A 44 0.89 3.64 13.42
C SER A 44 0.54 4.69 14.48
N SER A 45 0.96 5.93 14.31
CA SER A 45 0.67 7.06 15.21
C SER A 45 -0.37 8.03 14.66
N MET A 46 -0.99 7.71 13.52
CA MET A 46 -1.96 8.59 12.86
C MET A 46 -3.27 8.59 13.63
N LYS A 47 -3.80 9.79 13.91
CA LYS A 47 -5.16 9.96 14.41
C LYS A 47 -6.12 10.21 13.25
N LEU A 48 -7.38 9.77 13.39
CA LEU A 48 -8.37 9.93 12.33
C LEU A 48 -8.57 11.40 11.92
N VAL A 49 -8.56 12.32 12.89
CA VAL A 49 -8.71 13.75 12.61
C VAL A 49 -7.66 14.26 11.61
N GLU A 50 -6.42 13.75 11.65
CA GLU A 50 -5.37 14.12 10.70
C GLU A 50 -5.67 13.67 9.26
N ALA A 51 -6.41 12.56 9.13
CA ALA A 51 -6.88 12.08 7.83
C ALA A 51 -8.09 12.85 7.32
N LEU A 52 -8.86 13.49 8.21
CA LEU A 52 -10.03 14.31 7.89
C LEU A 52 -9.63 15.76 7.61
N TYR A 53 -9.02 16.42 8.58
CA TYR A 53 -8.56 17.81 8.46
C TYR A 53 -7.47 18.13 9.49
N GLN A 54 -6.83 19.27 9.31
CA GLN A 54 -5.88 19.85 10.27
C GLN A 54 -6.15 21.34 10.38
N TYR A 55 -6.25 21.83 11.61
CA TYR A 55 -6.30 23.26 11.89
C TYR A 55 -4.89 23.81 12.10
N ASP A 56 -4.45 24.75 11.24
CA ASP A 56 -3.11 25.35 11.26
C ASP A 56 -3.06 26.54 12.23
N THR A 57 -3.13 26.22 13.53
CA THR A 57 -3.08 27.18 14.63
C THR A 57 -1.81 28.03 14.59
N LEU A 58 -0.67 27.43 14.18
CA LEU A 58 0.62 28.12 14.13
C LEU A 58 0.64 29.22 13.07
N THR A 59 0.17 28.91 11.87
CA THR A 59 0.08 29.90 10.80
C THR A 59 -0.88 31.01 11.20
N ARG A 60 -2.05 30.70 11.76
CA ARG A 60 -2.99 31.71 12.22
C ARG A 60 -2.41 32.62 13.31
N LEU A 61 -1.67 32.05 14.27
CA LEU A 61 -1.00 32.84 15.31
C LEU A 61 0.05 33.78 14.73
N ASN A 62 0.83 33.32 13.78
CA ASN A 62 1.85 34.15 13.11
C ASN A 62 1.20 35.29 12.31
N ASP A 63 0.16 34.98 11.52
CA ASP A 63 -0.57 35.99 10.75
C ASP A 63 -1.20 37.04 11.67
N SER A 64 -1.72 36.64 12.83
CA SER A 64 -2.28 37.56 13.83
C SER A 64 -1.23 38.50 14.46
N ARG A 65 0.03 38.05 14.57
CA ARG A 65 1.10 38.82 15.21
C ARG A 65 1.85 39.73 14.25
N PHE A 66 2.04 39.31 13.02
CA PHE A 66 2.93 39.99 12.08
C PHE A 66 2.19 40.76 10.97
N GLY A 67 0.88 40.51 10.79
CA GLY A 67 0.01 41.36 9.96
C GLY A 67 0.28 41.36 8.45
N ASP A 68 1.24 40.56 7.98
CA ASP A 68 1.72 40.54 6.59
C ASP A 68 1.04 39.53 5.69
N SER A 69 -0.01 38.84 6.17
CA SER A 69 -0.69 37.79 5.39
C SER A 69 -1.87 38.37 4.58
N GLU A 70 -2.05 37.87 3.37
CA GLU A 70 -3.23 38.17 2.53
C GLU A 70 -4.51 37.50 3.08
N ARG A 71 -4.40 36.73 4.20
CA ARG A 71 -5.50 35.98 4.80
C ARG A 71 -6.18 36.81 5.88
N ASP A 72 -7.51 36.68 5.93
CA ASP A 72 -8.28 37.25 7.05
C ASP A 72 -8.11 36.36 8.30
N VAL A 73 -7.38 36.85 9.30
CA VAL A 73 -7.14 36.15 10.58
C VAL A 73 -8.44 35.84 11.32
N SER A 74 -9.52 36.62 11.09
CA SER A 74 -10.84 36.35 11.68
C SER A 74 -11.55 35.16 11.02
N ASN A 75 -11.21 34.82 9.77
CA ASN A 75 -11.77 33.70 9.05
C ASN A 75 -11.00 32.41 9.39
N ILE A 76 -11.56 31.58 10.28
CA ILE A 76 -10.95 30.32 10.71
C ILE A 76 -10.84 29.32 9.53
N GLU A 77 -11.80 29.36 8.60
CA GLU A 77 -11.82 28.43 7.45
C GLU A 77 -10.54 28.48 6.61
N ASP A 78 -9.88 29.63 6.50
CA ASP A 78 -8.63 29.83 5.74
C ASP A 78 -7.43 29.06 6.34
N TYR A 79 -7.57 28.60 7.58
CA TYR A 79 -6.57 27.83 8.32
C TYR A 79 -6.93 26.35 8.48
N ILE A 80 -8.03 25.90 7.88
CA ILE A 80 -8.42 24.50 7.84
C ILE A 80 -7.84 23.83 6.60
N LYS A 81 -6.98 22.85 6.78
CA LYS A 81 -6.40 22.04 5.70
C LYS A 81 -7.05 20.67 5.68
N MET A 82 -7.68 20.31 4.56
CA MET A 82 -8.31 18.98 4.41
C MET A 82 -7.25 17.88 4.36
N GLY A 83 -7.38 16.88 5.23
CA GLY A 83 -6.68 15.61 5.16
C GLY A 83 -7.13 14.78 3.95
N LYS A 84 -6.61 13.58 3.77
CA LYS A 84 -6.88 12.79 2.54
C LYS A 84 -8.33 12.31 2.44
N ILE A 85 -8.95 11.91 3.55
CA ILE A 85 -10.38 11.55 3.58
C ILE A 85 -11.21 12.81 3.35
N GLY A 86 -10.90 13.91 4.06
CA GLY A 86 -11.57 15.20 3.85
C GLY A 86 -11.51 15.66 2.40
N GLN A 87 -10.33 15.59 1.75
CA GLN A 87 -10.17 15.92 0.32
C GLN A 87 -11.06 15.07 -0.59
N ALA A 88 -11.27 13.79 -0.24
CA ALA A 88 -12.17 12.93 -1.00
C ALA A 88 -13.64 13.33 -0.83
N PHE A 89 -14.04 13.78 0.37
CA PHE A 89 -15.41 14.16 0.67
C PHE A 89 -15.80 15.51 0.05
N VAL A 90 -14.90 16.51 0.12
CA VAL A 90 -15.16 17.84 -0.44
C VAL A 90 -14.90 17.92 -1.94
N SER A 91 -14.53 16.82 -2.58
CA SER A 91 -14.24 16.81 -4.02
C SER A 91 -15.47 17.15 -4.85
N ASP A 92 -15.30 17.97 -5.89
CA ASP A 92 -16.36 18.31 -6.85
C ASP A 92 -16.67 17.19 -7.86
N GLU A 93 -15.90 16.12 -7.83
CA GLU A 93 -16.07 14.93 -8.67
C GLU A 93 -15.94 13.65 -7.86
N ARG A 94 -16.50 12.56 -8.33
CA ARG A 94 -16.31 11.25 -7.71
C ARG A 94 -14.86 10.81 -7.86
N VAL A 95 -14.22 10.40 -6.76
CA VAL A 95 -12.81 10.02 -6.70
C VAL A 95 -12.63 8.58 -6.22
N VAL A 96 -11.46 8.02 -6.45
CA VAL A 96 -11.03 6.78 -5.79
C VAL A 96 -10.20 7.19 -4.56
N LEU A 97 -10.60 6.71 -3.38
CA LEU A 97 -9.86 6.88 -2.12
C LEU A 97 -9.17 5.56 -1.77
N LEU A 98 -7.85 5.55 -1.80
CA LEU A 98 -7.03 4.44 -1.33
C LEU A 98 -6.58 4.69 0.10
N ILE A 99 -6.95 3.80 1.02
CA ILE A 99 -6.46 3.75 2.40
C ILE A 99 -5.46 2.59 2.47
N ASP A 100 -4.16 2.92 2.40
CA ASP A 100 -3.10 1.92 2.24
C ASP A 100 -2.53 1.50 3.60
N GLU A 101 -2.42 0.17 3.82
CA GLU A 101 -1.85 -0.48 5.01
C GLU A 101 -2.62 -0.15 6.31
N ILE A 102 -3.95 -0.33 6.30
CA ILE A 102 -4.85 -0.08 7.46
C ILE A 102 -4.44 -0.87 8.71
N ASP A 103 -3.82 -2.04 8.55
CA ASP A 103 -3.31 -2.87 9.64
C ASP A 103 -2.13 -2.25 10.42
N LYS A 104 -1.65 -1.07 10.03
CA LYS A 104 -0.70 -0.27 10.82
C LYS A 104 -1.37 0.55 11.91
N ALA A 105 -2.61 0.98 11.69
CA ALA A 105 -3.38 1.77 12.65
C ALA A 105 -3.73 0.94 13.89
N ASP A 106 -4.03 1.63 14.98
CA ASP A 106 -4.68 1.03 16.14
C ASP A 106 -6.18 0.76 15.87
N THR A 107 -6.82 0.09 16.81
CA THR A 107 -8.22 -0.29 16.70
C THR A 107 -9.13 0.93 16.72
N ASP A 108 -8.80 1.92 17.59
CA ASP A 108 -9.60 3.13 17.74
C ASP A 108 -9.70 3.90 16.42
N PHE A 109 -8.55 4.07 15.71
CA PHE A 109 -8.54 4.68 14.38
C PHE A 109 -9.42 3.90 13.39
N GLN A 110 -9.37 2.55 13.42
CA GLN A 110 -10.14 1.71 12.52
C GLN A 110 -11.64 1.86 12.77
N ASP A 111 -12.06 1.81 14.02
CA ASP A 111 -13.47 1.87 14.42
C ASP A 111 -14.05 3.27 14.16
N ASP A 112 -13.35 4.34 14.55
CA ASP A 112 -13.77 5.72 14.29
C ASP A 112 -13.88 6.01 12.78
N MET A 113 -12.95 5.47 11.98
CA MET A 113 -12.98 5.63 10.53
C MET A 113 -14.22 4.97 9.90
N LEU A 114 -14.69 3.85 10.47
CA LEU A 114 -15.89 3.18 9.97
C LEU A 114 -17.12 4.07 10.02
N ASP A 115 -17.31 4.77 11.12
CA ASP A 115 -18.47 5.65 11.29
C ASP A 115 -18.44 6.80 10.26
N VAL A 116 -17.26 7.39 10.04
CA VAL A 116 -17.06 8.42 9.02
C VAL A 116 -17.34 7.88 7.62
N LEU A 117 -16.89 6.65 7.31
CA LEU A 117 -17.09 6.06 5.99
C LEU A 117 -18.52 5.56 5.76
N ASP A 118 -19.25 5.22 6.79
CA ASP A 118 -20.66 4.85 6.71
C ASP A 118 -21.55 6.08 6.47
N GLN A 119 -21.36 7.11 7.29
CA GLN A 119 -22.15 8.34 7.25
C GLN A 119 -21.74 9.25 6.08
N MET A 120 -20.51 9.12 5.60
CA MET A 120 -19.90 10.01 4.59
C MET A 120 -19.91 11.47 5.01
N GLU A 121 -19.71 11.73 6.30
CA GLU A 121 -19.62 13.07 6.88
C GLU A 121 -18.68 13.09 8.08
N PHE A 122 -18.20 14.28 8.43
CA PHE A 122 -17.42 14.53 9.64
C PHE A 122 -17.55 16.00 10.05
N ASP A 123 -17.34 16.28 11.32
CA ASP A 123 -17.42 17.63 11.88
C ASP A 123 -16.06 18.30 11.95
N ILE A 124 -16.02 19.58 11.60
CA ILE A 124 -14.88 20.48 11.84
C ILE A 124 -15.21 21.32 13.06
N ILE A 125 -14.62 20.94 14.18
CA ILE A 125 -14.99 21.49 15.52
C ILE A 125 -14.71 22.99 15.58
N GLU A 126 -13.63 23.47 15.00
CA GLU A 126 -13.17 24.85 15.08
C GLU A 126 -14.11 25.86 14.41
N ILE A 127 -14.96 25.40 13.52
CA ILE A 127 -15.92 26.23 12.78
C ILE A 127 -17.37 25.76 12.93
N ASP A 128 -17.62 24.77 13.80
CA ASP A 128 -18.94 24.18 14.04
C ASP A 128 -19.67 23.80 12.73
N LYS A 129 -18.95 23.08 11.84
CA LYS A 129 -19.46 22.77 10.50
C LYS A 129 -19.32 21.29 10.18
N THR A 130 -20.43 20.67 9.82
CA THR A 130 -20.43 19.30 9.28
C THR A 130 -20.09 19.30 7.79
N MET A 131 -19.05 18.56 7.44
CA MET A 131 -18.65 18.34 6.05
C MET A 131 -19.21 17.01 5.56
N LYS A 132 -20.05 17.06 4.54
CA LYS A 132 -20.68 15.89 3.95
C LYS A 132 -20.12 15.60 2.55
N ALA A 133 -19.90 14.34 2.24
CA ALA A 133 -19.42 13.94 0.91
C ALA A 133 -20.44 14.31 -0.16
N LYS A 134 -20.01 15.15 -1.11
CA LYS A 134 -20.84 15.55 -2.27
C LYS A 134 -21.05 14.35 -3.21
N TYR A 135 -20.01 13.56 -3.41
CA TYR A 135 -20.03 12.32 -4.17
C TYR A 135 -19.40 11.22 -3.34
N ARG A 136 -20.09 10.08 -3.19
CA ARG A 136 -19.54 8.93 -2.46
C ARG A 136 -18.31 8.41 -3.19
N PRO A 137 -17.09 8.45 -2.61
CA PRO A 137 -15.88 7.97 -3.26
C PRO A 137 -15.91 6.44 -3.44
N VAL A 138 -15.15 5.94 -4.40
CA VAL A 138 -14.83 4.51 -4.48
C VAL A 138 -13.70 4.23 -3.49
N ILE A 139 -14.00 3.53 -2.40
CA ILE A 139 -13.05 3.33 -1.30
C ILE A 139 -12.37 1.98 -1.46
N ILE A 140 -11.05 1.99 -1.47
CA ILE A 140 -10.19 0.81 -1.52
C ILE A 140 -9.30 0.83 -0.28
N ILE A 141 -9.33 -0.25 0.50
CA ILE A 141 -8.54 -0.40 1.72
C ILE A 141 -7.59 -1.56 1.53
N THR A 142 -6.31 -1.40 1.87
CA THR A 142 -5.35 -2.50 1.79
C THR A 142 -4.88 -2.93 3.18
N SER A 143 -4.62 -4.23 3.32
CA SER A 143 -4.01 -4.83 4.52
C SER A 143 -2.95 -5.87 4.13
N ASN A 144 -1.82 -5.86 4.83
CA ASN A 144 -0.77 -6.87 4.71
C ASN A 144 -0.96 -8.06 5.67
N ALA A 145 -2.12 -8.13 6.35
CA ALA A 145 -2.47 -9.18 7.30
C ALA A 145 -1.49 -9.32 8.49
N LYS A 146 -0.82 -8.23 8.88
CA LYS A 146 0.07 -8.24 10.05
C LYS A 146 -0.68 -8.23 11.37
N LYS A 147 -1.85 -7.58 11.38
CA LYS A 147 -2.81 -7.57 12.50
C LYS A 147 -4.18 -7.93 11.94
N ASP A 148 -4.99 -8.57 12.76
CA ASP A 148 -6.38 -8.79 12.42
C ASP A 148 -7.17 -7.48 12.58
N LEU A 149 -8.09 -7.26 11.66
CA LEU A 149 -9.05 -6.17 11.70
C LEU A 149 -10.25 -6.61 12.55
N SER A 150 -10.94 -5.65 13.16
CA SER A 150 -12.11 -5.94 13.99
C SER A 150 -13.26 -6.55 13.15
N ASP A 151 -14.08 -7.41 13.76
CA ASP A 151 -15.25 -7.98 13.09
C ASP A 151 -16.21 -6.91 12.56
N PRO A 152 -16.50 -5.81 13.31
CA PRO A 152 -17.27 -4.69 12.79
C PRO A 152 -16.68 -4.09 11.52
N PHE A 153 -15.34 -3.96 11.46
CA PHE A 153 -14.64 -3.46 10.27
C PHE A 153 -14.83 -4.39 9.07
N LEU A 154 -14.64 -5.68 9.28
CA LEU A 154 -14.79 -6.69 8.23
C LEU A 154 -16.22 -6.74 7.69
N GLY A 155 -17.22 -6.61 8.56
CA GLY A 155 -18.64 -6.62 8.20
C GLY A 155 -19.08 -5.46 7.31
N ARG A 156 -18.34 -4.33 7.31
CA ARG A 156 -18.63 -3.15 6.50
C ARG A 156 -17.87 -3.08 5.18
N CYS A 157 -17.04 -4.09 4.88
CA CYS A 157 -16.22 -4.13 3.68
C CYS A 157 -16.57 -5.32 2.78
N ASN A 158 -16.51 -5.13 1.47
CA ASN A 158 -16.38 -6.24 0.54
C ASN A 158 -14.94 -6.75 0.58
N PHE A 159 -14.76 -8.04 0.81
CA PHE A 159 -13.45 -8.65 0.99
C PHE A 159 -12.93 -9.27 -0.30
N HIS A 160 -11.64 -9.06 -0.59
CA HIS A 160 -10.94 -9.78 -1.66
C HIS A 160 -9.52 -10.12 -1.25
N HIS A 161 -9.20 -11.42 -1.27
CA HIS A 161 -7.84 -11.90 -1.01
C HIS A 161 -7.04 -11.97 -2.31
N ILE A 162 -5.92 -11.27 -2.36
CA ILE A 162 -4.98 -11.35 -3.48
C ILE A 162 -3.90 -12.36 -3.11
N ALA A 163 -3.96 -13.53 -3.71
CA ALA A 163 -2.95 -14.56 -3.52
C ALA A 163 -1.59 -14.11 -4.07
N PHE A 164 -0.52 -14.69 -3.51
CA PHE A 164 0.81 -14.46 -4.07
C PHE A 164 0.86 -15.00 -5.50
N PRO A 165 1.46 -14.26 -6.46
CA PRO A 165 1.47 -14.67 -7.87
C PRO A 165 2.07 -16.06 -8.05
N GLU A 166 1.43 -16.89 -8.86
CA GLU A 166 1.98 -18.15 -9.32
C GLU A 166 3.16 -17.93 -10.28
N PRO A 167 4.05 -18.94 -10.50
CA PRO A 167 5.25 -18.79 -11.32
C PRO A 167 5.01 -18.21 -12.71
N ASP A 168 3.90 -18.54 -13.38
CA ASP A 168 3.55 -18.02 -14.69
C ASP A 168 3.21 -16.53 -14.65
N MET A 169 2.41 -16.12 -13.68
CA MET A 169 2.11 -14.70 -13.47
C MET A 169 3.37 -13.92 -13.06
N MET A 170 4.20 -14.49 -12.19
CA MET A 170 5.46 -13.88 -11.78
C MET A 170 6.39 -13.64 -12.98
N ARG A 171 6.48 -14.57 -13.94
CA ARG A 171 7.24 -14.35 -15.17
C ARG A 171 6.73 -13.15 -15.96
N ARG A 172 5.41 -12.98 -16.08
CA ARG A 172 4.81 -11.81 -16.74
C ARG A 172 5.15 -10.51 -16.01
N ILE A 173 5.06 -10.51 -14.67
CA ILE A 173 5.43 -9.35 -13.84
C ILE A 173 6.89 -8.96 -14.09
N ILE A 174 7.80 -9.94 -14.07
CA ILE A 174 9.23 -9.68 -14.29
C ILE A 174 9.49 -9.17 -15.72
N GLN A 175 8.79 -9.67 -16.73
CA GLN A 175 8.91 -9.19 -18.11
C GLN A 175 8.49 -7.72 -18.26
N VAL A 176 7.48 -7.27 -17.54
CA VAL A 176 7.08 -5.84 -17.52
C VAL A 176 8.21 -4.97 -16.94
N HIS A 177 8.88 -5.42 -15.89
CA HIS A 177 9.99 -4.68 -15.29
C HIS A 177 11.30 -4.77 -16.08
N PHE A 178 11.49 -5.84 -16.83
CA PHE A 178 12.69 -6.13 -17.62
C PHE A 178 12.31 -6.63 -19.02
N PRO A 179 11.85 -5.77 -19.93
CA PRO A 179 11.39 -6.19 -21.26
C PRO A 179 12.45 -6.94 -22.07
N ALA A 180 13.74 -6.63 -21.87
CA ALA A 180 14.88 -7.25 -22.57
C ALA A 180 15.56 -8.38 -21.76
N ILE A 181 14.87 -9.00 -20.78
CA ILE A 181 15.43 -10.12 -20.02
C ILE A 181 15.54 -11.37 -20.90
N SER A 182 16.67 -12.08 -20.81
CA SER A 182 16.81 -13.36 -21.54
C SER A 182 15.86 -14.41 -20.95
N ARG A 183 15.32 -15.28 -21.82
CA ARG A 183 14.43 -16.36 -21.42
C ARG A 183 15.07 -17.27 -20.37
N GLU A 184 16.36 -17.54 -20.51
CA GLU A 184 17.12 -18.40 -19.60
C GLU A 184 17.22 -17.78 -18.20
N LEU A 185 17.57 -16.48 -18.09
CA LEU A 185 17.65 -15.78 -16.80
C LEU A 185 16.27 -15.69 -16.16
N LEU A 186 15.22 -15.34 -16.91
CA LEU A 186 13.85 -15.26 -16.40
C LEU A 186 13.38 -16.59 -15.81
N GLN A 187 13.55 -17.68 -16.53
CA GLN A 187 13.10 -19.01 -16.08
C GLN A 187 13.84 -19.46 -14.84
N ASN A 188 15.18 -19.34 -14.82
CA ASN A 188 15.98 -19.85 -13.71
C ASN A 188 15.87 -18.94 -12.46
N SER A 189 15.75 -17.63 -12.61
CA SER A 189 15.55 -16.74 -11.46
C SER A 189 14.18 -16.99 -10.80
N VAL A 190 13.09 -17.12 -11.57
CA VAL A 190 11.77 -17.45 -11.03
C VAL A 190 11.77 -18.83 -10.35
N LYS A 191 12.35 -19.85 -11.00
CA LYS A 191 12.48 -21.19 -10.42
C LYS A 191 13.23 -21.18 -9.08
N SER A 192 14.39 -20.52 -9.03
CA SER A 192 15.18 -20.39 -7.80
C SER A 192 14.45 -19.63 -6.72
N PHE A 193 13.73 -18.56 -7.09
CA PHE A 193 12.95 -17.76 -6.15
C PHE A 193 11.84 -18.58 -5.47
N TYR A 194 11.05 -19.37 -6.22
CA TYR A 194 10.00 -20.21 -5.60
C TYR A 194 10.61 -21.31 -4.74
N ARG A 195 11.71 -21.95 -5.17
CA ARG A 195 12.45 -22.91 -4.34
C ARG A 195 12.83 -22.28 -2.99
N LEU A 196 13.29 -21.03 -2.99
CA LEU A 196 13.66 -20.31 -1.77
C LEU A 196 12.43 -19.96 -0.90
N ARG A 197 11.31 -19.64 -1.51
CA ARG A 197 10.05 -19.38 -0.78
C ARG A 197 9.47 -20.63 -0.11
N ASP A 198 9.79 -21.81 -0.63
CA ASP A 198 9.33 -23.10 -0.11
C ASP A 198 10.22 -23.64 1.04
N ILE A 199 11.32 -22.94 1.38
CA ILE A 199 12.18 -23.32 2.52
C ILE A 199 11.36 -23.22 3.79
N ARG A 200 11.36 -24.32 4.58
CA ARG A 200 10.71 -24.38 5.89
C ARG A 200 11.43 -23.49 6.90
N ASN A 201 10.72 -23.03 7.91
CA ASN A 201 11.23 -22.20 9.01
C ASN A 201 11.75 -20.82 8.59
N VAL A 202 11.33 -20.30 7.43
CA VAL A 202 11.53 -18.91 7.04
C VAL A 202 10.32 -18.12 7.50
N GLU A 203 10.53 -17.14 8.37
CA GLU A 203 9.46 -16.28 8.89
C GLU A 203 8.96 -15.29 7.84
N LYS A 204 9.91 -14.62 7.16
CA LYS A 204 9.61 -13.64 6.13
C LYS A 204 10.04 -14.15 4.76
N LYS A 205 9.10 -14.75 4.05
CA LYS A 205 9.34 -15.18 2.67
C LYS A 205 9.65 -13.97 1.77
N PRO A 206 10.62 -14.09 0.84
CA PRO A 206 10.90 -13.02 -0.12
C PRO A 206 9.69 -12.74 -1.01
N ALA A 207 9.40 -11.45 -1.25
CA ALA A 207 8.26 -10.99 -2.03
C ALA A 207 8.69 -10.54 -3.44
N THR A 208 7.72 -10.13 -4.27
CA THR A 208 7.96 -9.69 -5.66
C THR A 208 9.02 -8.59 -5.76
N ARG A 209 9.04 -7.64 -4.81
CA ARG A 209 10.04 -6.55 -4.78
C ARG A 209 11.46 -7.08 -4.60
N GLU A 210 11.64 -8.04 -3.70
CA GLU A 210 12.93 -8.69 -3.47
C GLU A 210 13.39 -9.45 -4.74
N LEU A 211 12.49 -10.14 -5.44
CA LEU A 211 12.81 -10.80 -6.70
C LEU A 211 13.25 -9.80 -7.79
N ILE A 212 12.52 -8.70 -7.96
CA ILE A 212 12.89 -7.65 -8.92
C ILE A 212 14.28 -7.08 -8.61
N ASN A 213 14.55 -6.77 -7.33
CA ASN A 213 15.84 -6.25 -6.90
C ASN A 213 16.96 -7.28 -7.07
N TRP A 214 16.67 -8.55 -6.82
CA TRP A 214 17.62 -9.63 -7.01
C TRP A 214 17.98 -9.82 -8.48
N ILE A 215 17.01 -9.82 -9.38
CA ILE A 215 17.29 -9.87 -10.84
C ILE A 215 18.09 -8.64 -11.28
N ARG A 216 17.82 -7.46 -10.70
CA ARG A 216 18.61 -6.26 -10.98
C ARG A 216 20.07 -6.43 -10.54
N ALA A 217 20.31 -6.99 -9.35
CA ALA A 217 21.65 -7.28 -8.85
C ALA A 217 22.38 -8.29 -9.76
N LEU A 218 21.71 -9.40 -10.15
CA LEU A 218 22.27 -10.39 -11.07
C LEU A 218 22.66 -9.78 -12.42
N LYS A 219 21.84 -8.86 -12.96
CA LYS A 219 22.13 -8.18 -14.23
C LYS A 219 23.22 -7.13 -14.13
N SER A 220 23.48 -6.60 -12.94
CA SER A 220 24.53 -5.60 -12.71
C SER A 220 25.91 -6.23 -12.48
N ASP A 221 25.97 -7.54 -12.26
CA ASP A 221 27.22 -8.27 -12.07
C ASP A 221 27.76 -8.80 -13.43
N PRO A 222 28.89 -8.26 -13.94
CA PRO A 222 29.46 -8.69 -15.22
C PRO A 222 30.00 -10.13 -15.18
N ASP A 223 30.33 -10.65 -14.00
CA ASP A 223 30.88 -12.00 -13.82
C ASP A 223 29.79 -13.05 -13.57
N PHE A 224 28.55 -12.63 -13.41
CA PHE A 224 27.43 -13.53 -13.17
C PHE A 224 27.10 -14.36 -14.43
N LYS A 225 26.94 -15.66 -14.23
CA LYS A 225 26.51 -16.60 -15.27
C LYS A 225 25.24 -17.33 -14.86
N VAL A 226 24.23 -17.37 -15.71
CA VAL A 226 22.95 -18.04 -15.43
C VAL A 226 23.15 -19.52 -15.03
N LYS A 227 24.22 -20.14 -15.50
CA LYS A 227 24.60 -21.51 -15.10
C LYS A 227 24.77 -21.69 -13.58
N GLU A 228 25.07 -20.64 -12.82
CA GLU A 228 25.14 -20.68 -11.36
C GLU A 228 23.78 -21.02 -10.78
N LEU A 229 22.70 -20.34 -11.24
CA LEU A 229 21.33 -20.62 -10.81
C LEU A 229 20.90 -22.05 -11.18
N ILE A 230 21.33 -22.56 -12.34
CA ILE A 230 21.02 -23.93 -12.77
C ILE A 230 21.68 -24.95 -11.84
N LYS A 231 22.89 -24.68 -11.36
CA LYS A 231 23.60 -25.53 -10.38
C LYS A 231 23.03 -25.43 -8.97
N GLY A 232 22.12 -24.51 -8.73
CA GLY A 232 21.49 -24.30 -7.43
C GLY A 232 22.15 -23.22 -6.58
N ASP A 233 23.18 -22.56 -7.08
CA ASP A 233 23.80 -21.42 -6.40
C ASP A 233 22.84 -20.23 -6.41
N VAL A 234 22.87 -19.42 -5.35
CA VAL A 234 22.03 -18.22 -5.22
C VAL A 234 22.93 -17.04 -4.84
N PRO A 235 23.49 -16.33 -5.83
CA PRO A 235 24.24 -15.11 -5.58
C PRO A 235 23.36 -14.05 -4.93
N TYR A 236 23.95 -13.18 -4.10
CA TYR A 236 23.27 -12.04 -3.48
C TYR A 236 22.05 -12.43 -2.63
N LEU A 237 22.14 -13.52 -1.87
CA LEU A 237 21.07 -14.04 -1.01
C LEU A 237 20.50 -12.96 -0.05
N GLY A 238 21.35 -12.04 0.41
CA GLY A 238 20.94 -10.91 1.27
C GLY A 238 20.01 -9.89 0.57
N VAL A 239 19.88 -9.93 -0.76
CA VAL A 239 18.85 -9.14 -1.47
C VAL A 239 17.47 -9.76 -1.28
N LEU A 240 17.38 -11.07 -1.15
CA LEU A 240 16.12 -11.81 -0.97
C LEU A 240 15.73 -11.92 0.50
N PHE A 241 16.65 -12.20 1.41
CA PHE A 241 16.39 -12.38 2.84
C PHE A 241 16.94 -11.20 3.64
N LYS A 242 16.05 -10.55 4.43
CA LYS A 242 16.36 -9.33 5.18
C LYS A 242 16.47 -9.56 6.69
N LYS A 243 16.03 -10.72 7.20
CA LYS A 243 16.20 -11.13 8.58
C LYS A 243 17.41 -12.05 8.69
N SER A 244 18.27 -11.83 9.67
CA SER A 244 19.48 -12.65 9.88
C SER A 244 19.15 -14.13 10.07
N ALA A 245 18.08 -14.45 10.82
CA ALA A 245 17.64 -15.84 11.03
C ALA A 245 17.23 -16.49 9.68
N ASP A 246 16.40 -15.82 8.88
CA ASP A 246 15.95 -16.32 7.58
C ASP A 246 17.11 -16.47 6.59
N TYR A 247 18.08 -15.54 6.65
CA TYR A 247 19.28 -15.60 5.83
C TYR A 247 20.11 -16.87 6.14
N VAL A 248 20.34 -17.17 7.41
CA VAL A 248 21.09 -18.36 7.83
C VAL A 248 20.36 -19.65 7.43
N VAL A 249 19.03 -19.71 7.61
CA VAL A 249 18.20 -20.85 7.19
C VAL A 249 18.29 -21.06 5.69
N ALA A 250 18.17 -19.99 4.92
CA ALA A 250 18.26 -20.05 3.46
C ALA A 250 19.69 -20.42 3.00
N GLN A 251 20.71 -19.88 3.67
CA GLN A 251 22.12 -20.18 3.43
C GLN A 251 22.43 -21.67 3.57
N ASN A 252 21.90 -22.31 4.59
CA ASN A 252 22.10 -23.75 4.82
C ASN A 252 21.32 -24.63 3.84
N ALA A 253 20.26 -24.12 3.22
CA ALA A 253 19.39 -24.83 2.29
C ALA A 253 19.84 -24.73 0.82
N VAL A 254 20.70 -23.78 0.48
CA VAL A 254 21.23 -23.60 -0.87
C VAL A 254 22.73 -23.93 -0.92
N GLY A 255 23.24 -24.31 -2.08
CA GLY A 255 24.64 -24.64 -2.26
C GLY A 255 25.62 -23.47 -2.04
N ARG A 256 26.58 -23.25 -2.89
CA ARG A 256 27.54 -22.14 -2.78
C ARG A 256 26.89 -20.79 -3.00
N PHE A 257 27.32 -19.75 -2.25
CA PHE A 257 26.91 -18.36 -2.47
C PHE A 257 28.11 -17.45 -2.68
N ARG A 258 27.87 -16.38 -3.47
CA ARG A 258 28.72 -15.20 -3.46
C ARG A 258 28.13 -14.19 -2.47
N ILE A 259 29.00 -13.61 -1.64
CA ILE A 259 28.69 -12.49 -0.76
C ILE A 259 28.52 -11.23 -1.60
#